data_59b91d7ada55fc43a51eac0b21814b60
#
_entry.id   59b91d7ada55fc43a51eac0b21814b60
#
_cell.length_a   1.000
_cell.length_b   1.000
_cell.length_c   1.000
_cell.angle_alpha   90.00
_cell.angle_beta   90.00
_cell.angle_gamma   90.00
#
_symmetry.space_group_name_H-M   'P 1'
#
loop_
_entity.id
_entity.type
_entity.pdbx_description
1 polymer ?
#
loop_
_entity_poly.entity_id
_entity_poly.type
_entity_poly.pdbx_seq_one_letter_code
_entity_poly.pdbx_strand_id
1 'polypeptide(L)'
;MAGSRLGFIRHFAIWLGLFLGGVLGIALQPSVADRFAISSDAVVLSAPLVSLLICSGIGATLFGAASRALRSPNRVTKRPFLALDRTFGAVAGVAAVAFLAWALTPVVTATRYWPVEISDGSAILKVIERNAPSIPETLVTAAQTYANASDGEIAGARGVPGQGSAQTVLPPKAPALSQSVSLAVRAATLRIEGRACSLIQDGTGVVVARDLVVTNAHVIAGENGSTTVSNGEIRRRADVVAFDPRRDIAVLRIKNLGITPLKFSSPLTDTKVAIFGYPGGRELRVEGGRIVDQIKATGNDLYGKGNWSRKILILAANLVPGDSGGPVVAESGQVLGLSFAIDPRIANTSYALEPSEVRAVLKTVGVSTVGTGKCLGK
;
A
#
# COMPACT_ATOMS: atom_id res chain seq x y z
N MET A 1 -0.25 -34.58 -1.03
CA MET A 1 -0.69 -35.94 -0.59
C MET A 1 -2.16 -36.03 -0.14
N ALA A 2 -2.78 -34.95 0.39
CA ALA A 2 -4.19 -34.98 0.81
C ALA A 2 -5.19 -35.19 -0.36
N GLY A 3 -4.95 -34.61 -1.54
CA GLY A 3 -5.84 -34.70 -2.69
C GLY A 3 -6.01 -36.12 -3.26
N SER A 4 -4.94 -36.91 -3.27
CA SER A 4 -4.99 -38.31 -3.76
C SER A 4 -5.79 -39.25 -2.83
N ARG A 5 -5.92 -38.93 -1.55
CA ARG A 5 -6.69 -39.71 -0.59
C ARG A 5 -8.18 -39.36 -0.58
N LEU A 6 -8.55 -38.12 -0.91
CA LEU A 6 -9.90 -37.62 -0.81
C LEU A 6 -10.72 -37.78 -2.12
N GLY A 7 -10.03 -37.89 -3.28
CA GLY A 7 -10.65 -37.89 -4.60
C GLY A 7 -11.10 -36.50 -5.06
N PHE A 8 -11.26 -36.32 -6.38
CA PHE A 8 -11.58 -35.03 -7.00
C PHE A 8 -12.90 -34.44 -6.50
N ILE A 9 -13.96 -35.21 -6.48
CA ILE A 9 -15.31 -34.72 -6.11
C ILE A 9 -15.33 -34.15 -4.69
N ARG A 10 -14.72 -34.86 -3.75
CA ARG A 10 -14.68 -34.41 -2.37
C ARG A 10 -13.77 -33.19 -2.18
N HIS A 11 -12.66 -33.17 -2.90
CA HIS A 11 -11.74 -32.02 -2.87
C HIS A 11 -12.41 -30.78 -3.44
N PHE A 12 -13.03 -30.92 -4.60
CA PHE A 12 -13.79 -29.83 -5.23
C PHE A 12 -14.92 -29.32 -4.32
N ALA A 13 -15.70 -30.21 -3.70
CA ALA A 13 -16.79 -29.80 -2.78
C ALA A 13 -16.24 -29.01 -1.58
N ILE A 14 -15.13 -29.44 -0.98
CA ILE A 14 -14.49 -28.70 0.13
C ILE A 14 -14.03 -27.32 -0.30
N TRP A 15 -13.38 -27.20 -1.46
CA TRP A 15 -12.91 -25.92 -1.99
C TRP A 15 -14.05 -24.99 -2.38
N LEU A 16 -15.12 -25.53 -2.97
CA LEU A 16 -16.32 -24.76 -3.26
C LEU A 16 -16.95 -24.23 -1.97
N GLY A 17 -17.01 -25.06 -0.94
CA GLY A 17 -17.52 -24.66 0.39
C GLY A 17 -16.64 -23.58 1.05
N LEU A 18 -15.30 -23.71 0.96
CA LEU A 18 -14.37 -22.68 1.41
C LEU A 18 -14.60 -21.36 0.70
N PHE A 19 -14.75 -21.39 -0.62
CA PHE A 19 -14.95 -20.19 -1.43
C PHE A 19 -16.31 -19.52 -1.11
N LEU A 20 -17.41 -20.28 -1.14
CA LEU A 20 -18.74 -19.74 -0.86
C LEU A 20 -18.87 -19.23 0.59
N GLY A 21 -18.27 -19.96 1.54
CA GLY A 21 -18.20 -19.52 2.93
C GLY A 21 -17.40 -18.24 3.11
N GLY A 22 -16.28 -18.11 2.40
CA GLY A 22 -15.46 -16.90 2.41
C GLY A 22 -16.22 -15.69 1.86
N VAL A 23 -16.89 -15.84 0.71
CA VAL A 23 -17.73 -14.78 0.12
C VAL A 23 -18.85 -14.37 1.08
N LEU A 24 -19.51 -15.34 1.69
CA LEU A 24 -20.56 -15.09 2.69
C LEU A 24 -20.02 -14.36 3.93
N GLY A 25 -18.83 -14.75 4.40
CA GLY A 25 -18.15 -14.10 5.53
C GLY A 25 -17.86 -12.63 5.28
N ILE A 26 -17.41 -12.30 4.08
CA ILE A 26 -17.18 -10.91 3.66
C ILE A 26 -18.50 -10.15 3.56
N ALA A 27 -19.54 -10.76 2.99
CA ALA A 27 -20.84 -10.12 2.81
C ALA A 27 -21.58 -9.85 4.14
N LEU A 28 -21.40 -10.70 5.15
CA LEU A 28 -22.01 -10.55 6.47
C LEU A 28 -21.26 -9.61 7.42
N GLN A 29 -20.00 -9.30 7.11
CA GLN A 29 -19.13 -8.49 7.96
C GLN A 29 -19.75 -7.15 8.40
N PRO A 30 -20.35 -6.31 7.52
CA PRO A 30 -20.93 -5.03 7.94
C PRO A 30 -22.04 -5.23 8.99
N SER A 31 -22.92 -6.20 8.77
CA SER A 31 -24.04 -6.49 9.66
C SER A 31 -23.60 -7.02 11.04
N VAL A 32 -22.49 -7.76 11.08
CA VAL A 32 -21.92 -8.28 12.34
C VAL A 32 -21.24 -7.15 13.11
N ALA A 33 -20.47 -6.30 12.45
CA ALA A 33 -19.79 -5.16 13.08
C ALA A 33 -20.79 -4.19 13.71
N ASP A 34 -21.88 -3.87 13.02
CA ASP A 34 -22.93 -2.96 13.49
C ASP A 34 -23.70 -3.56 14.69
N ARG A 35 -23.96 -4.88 14.68
CA ARG A 35 -24.77 -5.53 15.72
C ARG A 35 -24.05 -5.69 17.05
N PHE A 36 -22.72 -5.78 17.02
CA PHE A 36 -21.91 -6.01 18.24
C PHE A 36 -21.24 -4.76 18.77
N ALA A 37 -21.47 -3.57 18.16
CA ALA A 37 -20.90 -2.27 18.56
C ALA A 37 -19.39 -2.37 18.91
N ILE A 38 -18.66 -3.08 18.05
CA ILE A 38 -17.24 -3.38 18.28
C ILE A 38 -16.43 -2.12 18.02
N SER A 39 -15.98 -1.46 19.08
CA SER A 39 -15.32 -0.16 19.04
C SER A 39 -13.80 -0.21 19.21
N SER A 40 -13.21 -1.38 19.42
CA SER A 40 -11.75 -1.49 19.55
C SER A 40 -11.10 -1.77 18.20
N ASP A 41 -10.10 -0.98 17.83
CA ASP A 41 -9.37 -1.08 16.54
C ASP A 41 -8.85 -2.49 16.24
N ALA A 42 -8.35 -3.21 17.23
CA ALA A 42 -7.84 -4.56 17.09
C ALA A 42 -8.94 -5.59 16.71
N VAL A 43 -10.16 -5.41 17.19
CA VAL A 43 -11.28 -6.31 16.89
C VAL A 43 -11.92 -5.99 15.55
N VAL A 44 -12.02 -4.70 15.19
CA VAL A 44 -12.47 -4.27 13.85
C VAL A 44 -11.54 -4.81 12.77
N LEU A 45 -10.24 -4.85 13.02
CA LEU A 45 -9.21 -5.37 12.11
C LEU A 45 -9.21 -6.90 12.00
N SER A 46 -9.47 -7.61 13.09
CA SER A 46 -9.49 -9.07 13.10
C SER A 46 -10.83 -9.67 12.66
N ALA A 47 -11.94 -8.94 12.81
CA ALA A 47 -13.28 -9.43 12.49
C ALA A 47 -13.44 -9.96 11.05
N PRO A 48 -12.93 -9.31 9.99
CA PRO A 48 -13.01 -9.85 8.63
C PRO A 48 -12.27 -11.17 8.46
N LEU A 49 -11.06 -11.28 9.02
CA LEU A 49 -10.27 -12.52 8.95
C LEU A 49 -10.96 -13.65 9.73
N VAL A 50 -11.45 -13.35 10.92
CA VAL A 50 -12.16 -14.32 11.75
C VAL A 50 -13.45 -14.76 11.08
N SER A 51 -14.26 -13.86 10.54
CA SER A 51 -15.50 -14.20 9.81
C SER A 51 -15.21 -15.02 8.55
N LEU A 52 -14.18 -14.66 7.79
CA LEU A 52 -13.74 -15.41 6.62
C LEU A 52 -13.29 -16.82 7.00
N LEU A 53 -12.49 -16.99 8.05
CA LEU A 53 -12.02 -18.29 8.51
C LEU A 53 -13.17 -19.17 9.03
N ILE A 54 -14.07 -18.60 9.84
CA ILE A 54 -15.23 -19.33 10.40
C ILE A 54 -16.18 -19.75 9.28
N CYS A 55 -16.60 -18.80 8.42
CA CYS A 55 -17.55 -19.10 7.36
C CYS A 55 -16.96 -20.05 6.31
N SER A 56 -15.69 -19.90 5.98
CA SER A 56 -14.97 -20.84 5.10
C SER A 56 -14.88 -22.23 5.72
N GLY A 57 -14.57 -22.34 7.01
CA GLY A 57 -14.53 -23.60 7.74
C GLY A 57 -15.89 -24.28 7.79
N ILE A 58 -16.96 -23.54 8.06
CA ILE A 58 -18.35 -24.06 8.04
C ILE A 58 -18.70 -24.52 6.62
N GLY A 59 -18.43 -23.73 5.59
CA GLY A 59 -18.66 -24.08 4.19
C GLY A 59 -17.94 -25.39 3.80
N ALA A 60 -16.66 -25.49 4.12
CA ALA A 60 -15.86 -26.69 3.85
C ALA A 60 -16.40 -27.94 4.53
N THR A 61 -16.83 -27.81 5.80
CA THR A 61 -17.39 -28.95 6.57
C THR A 61 -18.74 -29.39 6.02
N LEU A 62 -19.64 -28.46 5.70
CA LEU A 62 -20.97 -28.76 5.14
C LEU A 62 -20.85 -29.43 3.76
N PHE A 63 -20.06 -28.86 2.85
CA PHE A 63 -19.87 -29.43 1.53
C PHE A 63 -19.09 -30.76 1.58
N GLY A 64 -18.12 -30.88 2.48
CA GLY A 64 -17.41 -32.12 2.73
C GLY A 64 -18.33 -33.22 3.28
N ALA A 65 -19.29 -32.87 4.15
CA ALA A 65 -20.32 -33.79 4.67
C ALA A 65 -21.33 -34.19 3.58
N ALA A 66 -21.85 -33.21 2.83
CA ALA A 66 -22.74 -33.45 1.70
C ALA A 66 -22.11 -34.39 0.65
N SER A 67 -20.84 -34.18 0.32
CA SER A 67 -20.10 -35.05 -0.62
C SER A 67 -19.94 -36.48 -0.11
N ARG A 68 -19.94 -36.71 1.20
CA ARG A 68 -19.96 -38.05 1.81
C ARG A 68 -21.32 -38.70 1.75
N ALA A 69 -22.38 -37.94 2.02
CA ALA A 69 -23.76 -38.41 1.97
C ALA A 69 -24.20 -38.82 0.55
N LEU A 70 -23.72 -38.11 -0.46
CA LEU A 70 -24.00 -38.41 -1.88
C LEU A 70 -23.27 -39.68 -2.39
N ARG A 71 -22.24 -40.16 -1.70
CA ARG A 71 -21.59 -41.43 -2.00
C ARG A 71 -22.34 -42.58 -1.33
N SER A 72 -23.36 -43.09 -2.03
CA SER A 72 -24.08 -44.31 -1.60
C SER A 72 -23.11 -45.49 -1.48
N PRO A 73 -23.14 -46.26 -0.38
CA PRO A 73 -22.24 -47.41 -0.17
C PRO A 73 -22.42 -48.56 -1.17
N ASN A 74 -23.51 -48.55 -1.93
CA ASN A 74 -23.90 -49.66 -2.80
C ASN A 74 -23.46 -49.58 -4.26
N ARG A 75 -22.70 -48.54 -4.68
CA ARG A 75 -22.16 -48.51 -6.04
C ARG A 75 -20.74 -49.07 -6.04
N VAL A 76 -20.57 -50.25 -6.57
CA VAL A 76 -19.27 -50.85 -6.95
C VAL A 76 -18.63 -49.98 -8.02
N THR A 77 -17.86 -48.98 -7.61
CA THR A 77 -17.08 -48.14 -8.51
C THR A 77 -15.91 -48.96 -9.06
N LYS A 78 -15.88 -49.14 -10.38
CA LYS A 78 -14.81 -49.90 -11.06
C LYS A 78 -13.44 -49.29 -10.72
N ARG A 79 -12.44 -50.10 -10.42
CA ARG A 79 -11.05 -49.72 -10.04
C ARG A 79 -10.41 -48.60 -10.89
N PRO A 80 -10.58 -48.52 -12.24
CA PRO A 80 -10.00 -47.47 -13.04
C PRO A 80 -10.57 -46.07 -12.74
N PHE A 81 -11.85 -45.95 -12.37
CA PHE A 81 -12.50 -44.69 -12.03
C PHE A 81 -11.94 -44.11 -10.71
N LEU A 82 -11.55 -44.97 -9.77
CA LEU A 82 -10.92 -44.53 -8.51
C LEU A 82 -9.48 -44.00 -8.70
N ALA A 83 -8.74 -44.56 -9.65
CA ALA A 83 -7.39 -44.09 -9.96
C ALA A 83 -7.46 -42.70 -10.65
N LEU A 84 -8.38 -42.51 -11.61
CA LEU A 84 -8.61 -41.24 -12.28
C LEU A 84 -9.06 -40.13 -11.28
N ASP A 85 -10.02 -40.44 -10.39
CA ASP A 85 -10.51 -39.52 -9.37
C ASP A 85 -9.40 -39.08 -8.41
N ARG A 86 -8.44 -39.99 -8.10
CA ARG A 86 -7.28 -39.64 -7.25
C ARG A 86 -6.25 -38.75 -7.95
N THR A 87 -5.98 -39.00 -9.24
CA THR A 87 -5.03 -38.18 -10.00
C THR A 87 -5.59 -36.79 -10.25
N PHE A 88 -6.86 -36.67 -10.66
CA PHE A 88 -7.54 -35.38 -10.78
C PHE A 88 -7.63 -34.63 -9.45
N GLY A 89 -7.86 -35.34 -8.35
CA GLY A 89 -7.83 -34.75 -6.99
C GLY A 89 -6.45 -34.21 -6.59
N ALA A 90 -5.38 -34.86 -7.00
CA ALA A 90 -4.02 -34.38 -6.75
C ALA A 90 -3.72 -33.10 -7.56
N VAL A 91 -4.06 -33.10 -8.84
CA VAL A 91 -3.90 -31.93 -9.73
C VAL A 91 -4.73 -30.74 -9.23
N ALA A 92 -6.01 -30.98 -8.89
CA ALA A 92 -6.86 -29.94 -8.33
C ALA A 92 -6.32 -29.39 -7.00
N GLY A 93 -5.72 -30.22 -6.15
CA GLY A 93 -5.08 -29.78 -4.91
C GLY A 93 -3.89 -28.87 -5.16
N VAL A 94 -3.03 -29.19 -6.14
CA VAL A 94 -1.90 -28.33 -6.52
C VAL A 94 -2.40 -27.00 -7.12
N ALA A 95 -3.38 -27.06 -8.04
CA ALA A 95 -3.98 -25.89 -8.65
C ALA A 95 -4.63 -24.95 -7.60
N ALA A 96 -5.29 -25.53 -6.60
CA ALA A 96 -5.90 -24.77 -5.52
C ALA A 96 -4.86 -24.06 -4.64
N VAL A 97 -3.75 -24.72 -4.31
CA VAL A 97 -2.63 -24.11 -3.55
C VAL A 97 -1.99 -22.99 -4.36
N ALA A 98 -1.76 -23.19 -5.66
CA ALA A 98 -1.22 -22.17 -6.55
C ALA A 98 -2.16 -20.97 -6.68
N PHE A 99 -3.48 -21.22 -6.80
CA PHE A 99 -4.50 -20.16 -6.83
C PHE A 99 -4.54 -19.37 -5.52
N LEU A 100 -4.48 -20.03 -4.37
CA LEU A 100 -4.43 -19.39 -3.06
C LEU A 100 -3.17 -18.54 -2.91
N ALA A 101 -2.02 -19.06 -3.29
CA ALA A 101 -0.77 -18.32 -3.26
C ALA A 101 -0.86 -17.07 -4.15
N TRP A 102 -1.42 -17.18 -5.35
CA TRP A 102 -1.65 -16.06 -6.25
C TRP A 102 -2.64 -15.04 -5.66
N ALA A 103 -3.78 -15.48 -5.15
CA ALA A 103 -4.82 -14.60 -4.59
C ALA A 103 -4.37 -13.89 -3.31
N LEU A 104 -3.47 -14.50 -2.52
CA LEU A 104 -2.90 -13.91 -1.31
C LEU A 104 -1.70 -13.01 -1.59
N THR A 105 -1.09 -13.06 -2.78
CA THR A 105 0.06 -12.23 -3.14
C THR A 105 -0.17 -10.74 -2.85
N PRO A 106 -1.33 -10.10 -3.21
CA PRO A 106 -1.55 -8.69 -2.91
C PRO A 106 -1.59 -8.39 -1.41
N VAL A 107 -2.18 -9.31 -0.62
CA VAL A 107 -2.27 -9.14 0.84
C VAL A 107 -0.88 -9.24 1.46
N VAL A 108 -0.10 -10.24 1.03
CA VAL A 108 1.26 -10.49 1.52
C VAL A 108 2.20 -9.34 1.15
N THR A 109 2.12 -8.85 -0.09
CA THR A 109 2.97 -7.74 -0.57
C THR A 109 2.52 -6.37 -0.07
N ALA A 110 1.26 -6.21 0.33
CA ALA A 110 0.75 -4.98 0.92
C ALA A 110 1.09 -4.85 2.42
N THR A 111 1.36 -5.96 3.11
CA THR A 111 1.68 -5.93 4.54
C THR A 111 3.17 -5.71 4.78
N ARG A 112 3.54 -4.75 5.62
CA ARG A 112 4.92 -4.44 6.04
C ARG A 112 5.62 -5.56 6.82
N TYR A 113 4.88 -6.61 7.20
CA TYR A 113 5.37 -7.68 8.08
C TYR A 113 6.02 -8.84 7.33
N TRP A 114 6.03 -8.83 5.99
CA TRP A 114 6.60 -9.93 5.22
C TRP A 114 8.06 -9.65 4.86
N PRO A 115 9.01 -10.54 5.23
CA PRO A 115 10.41 -10.38 4.87
C PRO A 115 10.57 -10.47 3.35
N VAL A 116 11.08 -9.41 2.73
CA VAL A 116 11.31 -9.33 1.26
C VAL A 116 12.25 -10.44 0.77
N GLU A 117 13.13 -10.92 1.63
CA GLU A 117 14.01 -12.06 1.32
C GLU A 117 13.23 -13.34 0.95
N ILE A 118 11.98 -13.47 1.41
CA ILE A 118 11.11 -14.61 1.06
C ILE A 118 10.46 -14.38 -0.31
N SER A 119 10.10 -13.14 -0.69
CA SER A 119 9.52 -12.84 -1.99
C SER A 119 10.55 -12.91 -3.10
N ASP A 120 11.72 -12.31 -2.92
CA ASP A 120 12.78 -12.29 -3.93
C ASP A 120 13.52 -13.63 -4.07
N GLY A 121 13.54 -14.43 -3.02
CA GLY A 121 14.14 -15.78 -3.00
C GLY A 121 13.22 -16.89 -3.49
N SER A 122 11.90 -16.67 -3.55
CA SER A 122 10.93 -17.73 -3.85
C SER A 122 10.82 -18.02 -5.35
N ALA A 123 11.30 -19.19 -5.77
CA ALA A 123 11.09 -19.68 -7.14
C ALA A 123 9.61 -19.86 -7.48
N ILE A 124 8.76 -20.16 -6.49
CA ILE A 124 7.32 -20.37 -6.66
C ILE A 124 6.64 -19.02 -6.97
N LEU A 125 6.95 -17.96 -6.25
CA LEU A 125 6.38 -16.63 -6.50
C LEU A 125 6.80 -16.09 -7.87
N LYS A 126 8.07 -16.28 -8.27
CA LYS A 126 8.55 -15.92 -9.62
C LYS A 126 7.83 -16.68 -10.76
N VAL A 127 7.50 -17.94 -10.55
CA VAL A 127 6.72 -18.72 -11.52
C VAL A 127 5.27 -18.22 -11.57
N ILE A 128 4.68 -17.88 -10.43
CA ILE A 128 3.32 -17.31 -10.36
C ILE A 128 3.29 -15.97 -11.08
N GLU A 129 4.22 -15.06 -10.79
CA GLU A 129 4.29 -13.74 -11.44
C GLU A 129 4.44 -13.80 -12.98
N ARG A 130 5.18 -14.80 -13.47
CA ARG A 130 5.39 -14.97 -14.92
C ARG A 130 4.22 -15.58 -15.67
N ASN A 131 3.43 -16.43 -15.02
CA ASN A 131 2.44 -17.28 -15.69
C ASN A 131 0.99 -17.05 -15.24
N ALA A 132 0.79 -16.36 -14.12
CA ALA A 132 -0.55 -16.07 -13.63
C ALA A 132 -1.13 -14.80 -14.29
N PRO A 133 -2.46 -14.73 -14.46
CA PRO A 133 -3.10 -13.53 -14.94
C PRO A 133 -2.84 -12.36 -13.98
N SER A 134 -2.87 -11.13 -14.51
CA SER A 134 -2.78 -9.91 -13.68
C SER A 134 -3.86 -9.94 -12.60
N ILE A 135 -3.45 -9.63 -11.37
CA ILE A 135 -4.40 -9.57 -10.25
C ILE A 135 -5.33 -8.37 -10.50
N PRO A 136 -6.66 -8.55 -10.40
CA PRO A 136 -7.60 -7.45 -10.58
C PRO A 136 -7.27 -6.27 -9.65
N GLU A 137 -7.25 -5.05 -10.19
CA GLU A 137 -6.96 -3.83 -9.42
C GLU A 137 -7.87 -3.68 -8.18
N THR A 138 -9.10 -4.17 -8.27
CA THR A 138 -10.05 -4.18 -7.14
C THR A 138 -9.54 -4.99 -5.95
N LEU A 139 -8.89 -6.14 -6.19
CA LEU A 139 -8.29 -6.95 -5.12
C LEU A 139 -7.02 -6.32 -4.58
N VAL A 140 -6.21 -5.73 -5.43
CA VAL A 140 -5.01 -4.98 -5.00
C VAL A 140 -5.41 -3.79 -4.13
N THR A 141 -6.40 -3.02 -4.58
CA THR A 141 -6.93 -1.87 -3.83
C THR A 141 -7.55 -2.28 -2.51
N ALA A 142 -8.34 -3.37 -2.49
CA ALA A 142 -8.92 -3.90 -1.26
C ALA A 142 -7.86 -4.38 -0.27
N ALA A 143 -6.83 -5.08 -0.74
CA ALA A 143 -5.71 -5.53 0.10
C ALA A 143 -4.91 -4.35 0.66
N GLN A 144 -4.66 -3.33 -0.15
CA GLN A 144 -3.98 -2.10 0.26
C GLN A 144 -4.82 -1.30 1.25
N THR A 145 -6.13 -1.17 1.02
CA THR A 145 -7.07 -0.52 1.96
C THR A 145 -7.08 -1.25 3.29
N TYR A 146 -7.08 -2.58 3.26
CA TYR A 146 -7.03 -3.40 4.47
C TYR A 146 -5.67 -3.26 5.20
N ALA A 147 -4.56 -3.32 4.48
CA ALA A 147 -3.23 -3.12 5.05
C ALA A 147 -3.08 -1.71 5.65
N ASN A 148 -3.62 -0.69 4.99
CA ASN A 148 -3.62 0.68 5.49
C ASN A 148 -4.51 0.86 6.72
N ALA A 149 -5.65 0.19 6.77
CA ALA A 149 -6.53 0.18 7.95
C ALA A 149 -5.90 -0.58 9.12
N SER A 150 -5.13 -1.65 8.86
CA SER A 150 -4.44 -2.45 9.88
C SER A 150 -3.19 -1.76 10.42
N ASP A 151 -2.47 -1.01 9.59
CA ASP A 151 -1.31 -0.22 10.04
C ASP A 151 -1.71 1.03 10.83
N GLY A 152 -3.02 1.35 10.92
CA GLY A 152 -3.63 2.38 11.79
C GLY A 152 -2.99 3.76 11.75
N GLU A 153 -1.91 3.93 10.99
CA GLU A 153 -0.98 5.01 11.04
C GLU A 153 -0.23 5.19 9.75
N ILE A 154 -0.81 5.95 8.90
CA ILE A 154 0.05 6.89 8.23
C ILE A 154 0.37 7.92 9.31
N ALA A 155 1.55 7.82 9.87
CA ALA A 155 1.99 8.58 11.07
C ALA A 155 1.82 10.11 10.96
N GLY A 156 1.56 10.62 9.78
CA GLY A 156 1.22 12.02 9.51
C GLY A 156 -0.26 12.38 9.67
N ALA A 157 -1.18 11.40 9.59
CA ALA A 157 -2.62 11.67 9.61
C ALA A 157 -3.24 11.63 11.02
N ARG A 158 -2.53 11.16 12.03
CA ARG A 158 -2.98 11.28 13.43
C ARG A 158 -3.08 12.75 13.80
N GLY A 159 -4.30 13.24 13.87
CA GLY A 159 -4.57 14.61 14.31
C GLY A 159 -4.84 15.61 13.19
N VAL A 160 -5.09 15.18 11.96
CA VAL A 160 -5.85 16.02 11.04
C VAL A 160 -7.31 15.93 11.50
N PRO A 161 -7.85 16.95 12.18
CA PRO A 161 -9.25 16.94 12.54
C PRO A 161 -10.05 16.81 11.23
N GLY A 162 -11.04 15.93 11.19
CA GLY A 162 -12.04 15.91 10.12
C GLY A 162 -12.90 17.18 10.14
N GLN A 163 -12.27 18.32 10.04
CA GLN A 163 -12.88 19.64 9.90
C GLN A 163 -12.85 20.01 8.44
N GLY A 164 -13.84 19.56 7.78
CA GLY A 164 -14.25 20.00 6.47
C GLY A 164 -15.36 19.06 6.07
N SER A 165 -16.45 19.57 5.60
CA SER A 165 -17.48 18.83 4.87
C SER A 165 -16.84 18.27 3.59
N ALA A 166 -15.94 17.29 3.76
CA ALA A 166 -15.35 16.57 2.65
C ALA A 166 -16.44 15.68 2.07
N GLN A 167 -17.22 16.27 1.19
CA GLN A 167 -17.99 15.48 0.24
C GLN A 167 -16.99 14.59 -0.47
N THR A 168 -17.28 13.30 -0.57
CA THR A 168 -16.50 12.34 -1.36
C THR A 168 -16.44 12.85 -2.80
N VAL A 169 -15.40 13.61 -3.13
CA VAL A 169 -15.19 14.14 -4.48
C VAL A 169 -14.39 13.08 -5.23
N LEU A 170 -14.92 12.61 -6.36
CA LEU A 170 -14.16 11.70 -7.22
C LEU A 170 -12.91 12.42 -7.76
N PRO A 171 -11.75 11.79 -7.71
CA PRO A 171 -10.53 12.35 -8.27
C PRO A 171 -10.72 12.62 -9.76
N PRO A 172 -10.35 13.79 -10.26
CA PRO A 172 -10.33 14.01 -11.71
C PRO A 172 -9.16 13.25 -12.33
N LYS A 173 -9.23 13.03 -13.65
CA LYS A 173 -8.04 12.58 -14.39
C LYS A 173 -6.91 13.60 -14.22
N ALA A 174 -5.66 13.10 -14.22
CA ALA A 174 -4.48 13.96 -14.20
C ALA A 174 -4.55 15.00 -15.33
N PRO A 175 -4.11 16.25 -15.10
CA PRO A 175 -4.02 17.25 -16.16
C PRO A 175 -3.08 16.74 -17.26
N ALA A 176 -3.32 17.18 -18.48
CA ALA A 176 -2.49 16.85 -19.62
C ALA A 176 -1.15 17.61 -19.52
N LEU A 177 -0.13 16.94 -19.00
CA LEU A 177 1.23 17.50 -19.00
C LEU A 177 1.80 17.42 -20.41
N SER A 178 2.54 18.45 -20.84
CA SER A 178 3.34 18.35 -22.06
C SER A 178 4.38 17.23 -21.92
N GLN A 179 4.82 16.66 -23.03
CA GLN A 179 5.80 15.56 -23.01
C GLN A 179 7.09 15.98 -22.28
N SER A 180 7.59 17.17 -22.51
CA SER A 180 8.78 17.70 -21.85
C SER A 180 8.60 17.86 -20.34
N VAL A 181 7.46 18.39 -19.90
CA VAL A 181 7.12 18.52 -18.48
C VAL A 181 7.01 17.14 -17.84
N SER A 182 6.29 16.22 -18.47
CA SER A 182 6.12 14.85 -17.96
C SER A 182 7.47 14.15 -17.79
N LEU A 183 8.36 14.24 -18.77
CA LEU A 183 9.71 13.67 -18.69
C LEU A 183 10.53 14.30 -17.56
N ALA A 184 10.49 15.62 -17.43
CA ALA A 184 11.23 16.33 -16.38
C ALA A 184 10.74 15.93 -14.98
N VAL A 185 9.39 15.83 -14.76
CA VAL A 185 8.84 15.42 -13.47
C VAL A 185 9.19 13.96 -13.18
N ARG A 186 9.07 13.07 -14.17
CA ARG A 186 9.47 11.66 -14.03
C ARG A 186 10.94 11.51 -13.65
N ALA A 187 11.83 12.21 -14.33
CA ALA A 187 13.27 12.16 -14.04
C ALA A 187 13.59 12.66 -12.62
N ALA A 188 12.88 13.69 -12.15
CA ALA A 188 13.07 14.27 -10.82
C ALA A 188 12.33 13.56 -9.70
N THR A 189 11.46 12.58 -10.00
CA THR A 189 10.75 11.76 -9.02
C THR A 189 11.50 10.45 -8.82
N LEU A 190 11.92 10.17 -7.60
CA LEU A 190 12.77 9.04 -7.27
C LEU A 190 12.05 8.09 -6.31
N ARG A 191 12.19 6.79 -6.53
CA ARG A 191 11.86 5.78 -5.53
C ARG A 191 12.87 5.85 -4.40
N ILE A 192 12.39 5.90 -3.18
CA ILE A 192 13.18 5.80 -1.96
C ILE A 192 13.03 4.37 -1.42
N GLU A 193 14.14 3.76 -1.05
CA GLU A 193 14.18 2.43 -0.47
C GLU A 193 15.24 2.41 0.62
N GLY A 194 14.90 1.92 1.81
CA GLY A 194 15.84 1.80 2.92
C GLY A 194 15.48 0.64 3.83
N ARG A 195 16.48 0.15 4.57
CA ARG A 195 16.25 -0.86 5.61
C ARG A 195 16.12 -0.16 6.97
N ALA A 196 14.96 -0.32 7.58
CA ALA A 196 14.70 0.15 8.92
C ALA A 196 13.98 -0.93 9.72
N CYS A 197 14.40 -1.12 10.97
CA CYS A 197 13.64 -1.95 11.92
C CYS A 197 13.40 -3.39 11.46
N SER A 198 14.34 -3.97 10.70
CA SER A 198 14.25 -5.30 10.07
C SER A 198 13.26 -5.38 8.91
N LEU A 199 12.77 -4.24 8.41
CA LEU A 199 11.87 -4.13 7.28
C LEU A 199 12.51 -3.31 6.16
N ILE A 200 12.03 -3.50 4.93
CA ILE A 200 12.28 -2.56 3.85
C ILE A 200 11.16 -1.52 3.88
N GLN A 201 11.55 -0.27 3.93
CA GLN A 201 10.65 0.87 3.78
C GLN A 201 10.76 1.42 2.38
N ASP A 202 9.61 1.64 1.75
CA ASP A 202 9.49 2.21 0.42
C ASP A 202 8.74 3.53 0.47
N GLY A 203 9.09 4.40 -0.46
CA GLY A 203 8.40 5.66 -0.65
C GLY A 203 8.89 6.37 -1.89
N THR A 204 8.48 7.61 -2.02
CA THR A 204 8.82 8.49 -3.13
C THR A 204 9.60 9.70 -2.62
N GLY A 205 10.42 10.27 -3.45
CA GLY A 205 11.10 11.54 -3.19
C GLY A 205 11.17 12.38 -4.45
N VAL A 206 11.38 13.67 -4.28
CA VAL A 206 11.49 14.63 -5.38
C VAL A 206 12.75 15.45 -5.28
N VAL A 207 13.45 15.62 -6.41
CA VAL A 207 14.62 16.49 -6.53
C VAL A 207 14.17 17.95 -6.51
N VAL A 208 14.60 18.70 -5.49
CA VAL A 208 14.14 20.09 -5.25
C VAL A 208 15.26 21.11 -5.23
N ALA A 209 16.50 20.65 -5.12
CA ALA A 209 17.70 21.46 -5.27
C ALA A 209 18.83 20.57 -5.80
N ARG A 210 19.97 21.18 -6.16
CA ARG A 210 21.13 20.42 -6.62
C ARG A 210 21.53 19.38 -5.59
N ASP A 211 21.54 18.11 -6.00
CA ASP A 211 21.91 16.97 -5.17
C ASP A 211 21.03 16.77 -3.91
N LEU A 212 19.87 17.43 -3.82
CA LEU A 212 18.94 17.29 -2.72
C LEU A 212 17.60 16.73 -3.16
N VAL A 213 17.16 15.69 -2.47
CA VAL A 213 15.86 15.03 -2.62
C VAL A 213 15.09 15.19 -1.33
N VAL A 214 13.83 15.58 -1.42
CA VAL A 214 12.90 15.64 -0.29
C VAL A 214 11.97 14.44 -0.33
N THR A 215 11.73 13.86 0.81
CA THR A 215 10.75 12.80 1.06
C THR A 215 10.08 13.00 2.41
N ASN A 216 9.14 12.13 2.80
CA ASN A 216 8.61 12.17 4.14
C ASN A 216 9.58 11.52 5.16
N ALA A 217 9.54 12.02 6.41
CA ALA A 217 10.36 11.46 7.47
C ALA A 217 9.95 10.01 7.81
N HIS A 218 8.65 9.68 7.74
CA HIS A 218 8.17 8.33 8.00
C HIS A 218 8.70 7.30 6.98
N VAL A 219 9.04 7.72 5.76
CA VAL A 219 9.61 6.83 4.72
C VAL A 219 10.97 6.27 5.12
N ILE A 220 11.74 7.04 5.94
CA ILE A 220 13.10 6.66 6.34
C ILE A 220 13.29 6.60 7.86
N ALA A 221 12.20 6.61 8.64
CA ALA A 221 12.29 6.59 10.11
C ALA A 221 12.92 5.29 10.62
N GLY A 222 13.94 5.42 11.48
CA GLY A 222 14.68 4.26 12.04
C GLY A 222 15.65 3.60 11.07
N GLU A 223 15.89 4.19 9.91
CA GLU A 223 16.85 3.72 8.92
C GLU A 223 18.31 3.91 9.40
N ASN A 224 19.18 3.00 9.06
CA ASN A 224 20.56 2.91 9.60
C ASN A 224 21.66 3.20 8.57
N GLY A 225 21.40 4.08 7.60
CA GLY A 225 22.37 4.48 6.57
C GLY A 225 22.33 3.60 5.31
N SER A 226 21.24 2.88 5.07
CA SER A 226 21.04 2.04 3.88
C SER A 226 20.13 2.66 2.83
N THR A 227 19.67 3.91 3.02
CA THR A 227 18.76 4.59 2.08
C THR A 227 19.35 4.67 0.68
N THR A 228 18.59 4.23 -0.29
CA THR A 228 18.89 4.34 -1.71
C THR A 228 17.80 5.09 -2.45
N VAL A 229 18.16 5.77 -3.53
CA VAL A 229 17.24 6.41 -4.46
C VAL A 229 17.40 5.82 -5.86
N SER A 230 16.30 5.68 -6.59
CA SER A 230 16.30 5.17 -7.97
C SER A 230 15.12 5.69 -8.78
N ASN A 231 15.26 5.73 -10.13
CA ASN A 231 14.19 6.09 -11.07
C ASN A 231 14.14 5.17 -12.30
N GLY A 232 14.74 3.99 -12.21
CA GLY A 232 14.87 3.05 -13.33
C GLY A 232 16.18 3.25 -14.12
N GLU A 233 16.69 4.48 -14.24
CA GLU A 233 17.95 4.79 -14.93
C GLU A 233 19.14 4.81 -13.97
N ILE A 234 18.92 5.31 -12.77
CA ILE A 234 19.95 5.40 -11.72
C ILE A 234 19.52 4.65 -10.47
N ARG A 235 20.51 4.12 -9.74
CA ARG A 235 20.41 3.72 -8.34
C ARG A 235 21.62 4.28 -7.58
N ARG A 236 21.36 5.09 -6.55
CA ARG A 236 22.39 5.77 -5.76
C ARG A 236 22.09 5.65 -4.28
N ARG A 237 23.16 5.59 -3.48
CA ARG A 237 23.04 5.73 -2.01
C ARG A 237 22.80 7.21 -1.69
N ALA A 238 21.99 7.44 -0.67
CA ALA A 238 21.65 8.77 -0.19
C ALA A 238 22.08 8.95 1.27
N ASP A 239 22.56 10.12 1.59
CA ASP A 239 22.90 10.56 2.94
C ASP A 239 21.75 11.40 3.50
N VAL A 240 21.21 11.08 4.66
CA VAL A 240 20.17 11.89 5.31
C VAL A 240 20.81 13.14 5.91
N VAL A 241 20.40 14.32 5.46
CA VAL A 241 20.99 15.62 5.86
C VAL A 241 20.01 16.54 6.60
N ALA A 242 18.73 16.18 6.63
CA ALA A 242 17.74 16.74 7.54
C ALA A 242 16.64 15.71 7.81
N PHE A 243 16.12 15.70 9.04
CA PHE A 243 15.03 14.83 9.47
C PHE A 243 14.16 15.61 10.46
N ASP A 244 12.97 15.98 10.05
CA ASP A 244 12.00 16.71 10.87
C ASP A 244 10.75 15.86 11.14
N PRO A 245 10.68 15.18 12.29
CA PRO A 245 9.53 14.37 12.65
C PRO A 245 8.27 15.20 12.92
N ARG A 246 8.40 16.50 13.20
CA ARG A 246 7.27 17.41 13.47
C ARG A 246 6.53 17.76 12.19
N ARG A 247 7.27 17.92 11.07
CA ARG A 247 6.71 18.22 9.76
C ARG A 247 6.51 16.99 8.89
N ASP A 248 7.04 15.86 9.34
CA ASP A 248 7.11 14.64 8.55
C ASP A 248 7.86 14.85 7.22
N ILE A 249 9.02 15.50 7.28
CA ILE A 249 9.87 15.78 6.13
C ILE A 249 11.30 15.33 6.42
N ALA A 250 11.92 14.70 5.42
CA ALA A 250 13.34 14.39 5.42
C ALA A 250 13.99 14.90 4.14
N VAL A 251 15.28 15.24 4.23
CA VAL A 251 16.09 15.65 3.08
C VAL A 251 17.27 14.71 2.93
N LEU A 252 17.42 14.20 1.72
CA LEU A 252 18.49 13.30 1.31
C LEU A 252 19.47 14.05 0.41
N ARG A 253 20.76 13.81 0.61
CA ARG A 253 21.81 14.28 -0.28
C ARG A 253 22.35 13.13 -1.09
N ILE A 254 22.43 13.32 -2.40
CA ILE A 254 22.97 12.36 -3.34
C ILE A 254 24.07 13.05 -4.15
N LYS A 255 25.32 12.65 -3.93
CA LYS A 255 26.46 13.25 -4.64
C LYS A 255 26.36 13.03 -6.14
N ASN A 256 26.54 14.11 -6.90
CA ASN A 256 26.56 14.10 -8.38
C ASN A 256 25.29 13.45 -8.97
N LEU A 257 24.12 13.82 -8.43
CA LEU A 257 22.83 13.28 -8.88
C LEU A 257 22.57 13.61 -10.37
N GLY A 258 22.92 14.82 -10.80
CA GLY A 258 22.82 15.23 -12.21
C GLY A 258 21.40 15.46 -12.73
N ILE A 259 20.39 15.44 -11.86
CA ILE A 259 18.98 15.64 -12.20
C ILE A 259 18.58 17.10 -11.96
N THR A 260 17.86 17.68 -12.92
CA THR A 260 17.34 19.06 -12.81
C THR A 260 16.26 19.13 -11.74
N PRO A 261 16.39 20.02 -10.72
CA PRO A 261 15.41 20.17 -9.67
C PRO A 261 14.09 20.75 -10.18
N LEU A 262 12.98 20.28 -9.62
CA LEU A 262 11.66 20.89 -9.82
C LEU A 262 11.52 22.16 -8.96
N LYS A 263 10.77 23.12 -9.47
CA LYS A 263 10.51 24.38 -8.79
C LYS A 263 9.21 24.28 -8.00
N PHE A 264 9.18 24.87 -6.82
CA PHE A 264 7.97 25.02 -6.04
C PHE A 264 7.13 26.23 -6.50
N SER A 265 5.82 26.08 -6.49
CA SER A 265 4.86 27.18 -6.63
C SER A 265 3.88 27.20 -5.47
N SER A 266 3.15 28.30 -5.31
CA SER A 266 2.07 28.40 -4.33
C SER A 266 0.85 27.63 -4.82
N PRO A 267 0.28 26.74 -3.99
CA PRO A 267 -0.92 26.02 -4.36
C PRO A 267 -2.13 26.98 -4.38
N LEU A 268 -3.08 26.67 -5.25
CA LEU A 268 -4.38 27.33 -5.30
C LEU A 268 -5.47 26.26 -5.17
N THR A 269 -6.53 26.57 -4.44
CA THR A 269 -7.71 25.72 -4.34
C THR A 269 -8.32 25.50 -5.73
N ASP A 270 -8.95 24.37 -5.94
CA ASP A 270 -9.57 23.91 -7.17
C ASP A 270 -8.60 23.62 -8.33
N THR A 271 -7.28 23.68 -8.08
CA THR A 271 -6.27 23.33 -9.08
C THR A 271 -6.25 21.81 -9.32
N LYS A 272 -6.36 21.39 -10.60
CA LYS A 272 -6.10 20.01 -11.01
C LYS A 272 -4.61 19.74 -10.93
N VAL A 273 -4.26 18.58 -10.41
CA VAL A 273 -2.86 18.18 -10.17
C VAL A 273 -2.57 16.79 -10.70
N ALA A 274 -1.32 16.54 -11.04
CA ALA A 274 -0.78 15.22 -11.25
C ALA A 274 0.12 14.87 -10.05
N ILE A 275 -0.03 13.67 -9.52
CA ILE A 275 0.72 13.17 -8.37
C ILE A 275 1.56 12.01 -8.86
N PHE A 276 2.87 12.10 -8.66
CA PHE A 276 3.82 11.09 -9.08
C PHE A 276 4.30 10.31 -7.86
N GLY A 277 4.28 8.98 -7.95
CA GLY A 277 4.70 8.13 -6.84
C GLY A 277 5.10 6.72 -7.27
N TYR A 278 5.73 6.00 -6.35
CA TYR A 278 6.16 4.61 -6.52
C TYR A 278 5.37 3.69 -5.59
N PRO A 279 4.10 3.38 -5.90
CA PRO A 279 3.24 2.58 -5.04
C PRO A 279 3.85 1.21 -4.77
N GLY A 280 4.02 0.88 -3.47
CA GLY A 280 4.64 -0.38 -3.04
C GLY A 280 6.06 -0.59 -3.57
N GLY A 281 6.83 0.49 -3.83
CA GLY A 281 8.18 0.42 -4.36
C GLY A 281 8.28 -0.14 -5.78
N ARG A 282 7.21 -0.11 -6.57
CA ARG A 282 7.13 -0.67 -7.92
C ARG A 282 7.46 0.39 -8.98
N GLU A 283 6.72 0.39 -10.10
CA GLU A 283 6.88 1.36 -11.18
C GLU A 283 6.28 2.72 -10.84
N LEU A 284 6.82 3.76 -11.46
CA LEU A 284 6.33 5.12 -11.30
C LEU A 284 4.92 5.24 -11.86
N ARG A 285 3.97 5.58 -10.99
CA ARG A 285 2.57 5.86 -11.29
C ARG A 285 2.33 7.37 -11.33
N VAL A 286 1.36 7.77 -12.14
CA VAL A 286 0.83 9.13 -12.15
C VAL A 286 -0.65 9.06 -11.83
N GLU A 287 -1.03 9.69 -10.73
CA GLU A 287 -2.42 9.79 -10.26
C GLU A 287 -2.96 11.19 -10.51
N GLY A 288 -4.24 11.28 -10.88
CA GLY A 288 -4.94 12.54 -11.01
C GLY A 288 -5.51 13.00 -9.67
N GLY A 289 -5.52 14.30 -9.46
CA GLY A 289 -6.11 14.86 -8.25
C GLY A 289 -6.54 16.32 -8.43
N ARG A 290 -7.16 16.85 -7.37
CA ARG A 290 -7.53 18.26 -7.26
C ARG A 290 -7.26 18.74 -5.85
N ILE A 291 -6.72 19.95 -5.72
CA ILE A 291 -6.60 20.62 -4.42
C ILE A 291 -8.00 21.10 -4.02
N VAL A 292 -8.56 20.49 -2.98
CA VAL A 292 -9.90 20.83 -2.48
C VAL A 292 -9.83 21.99 -1.51
N ASP A 293 -8.82 21.98 -0.64
CA ASP A 293 -8.67 23.00 0.40
C ASP A 293 -7.22 23.13 0.87
N GLN A 294 -6.93 24.22 1.57
CA GLN A 294 -5.64 24.50 2.21
C GLN A 294 -5.91 24.86 3.66
N ILE A 295 -5.39 24.05 4.58
CA ILE A 295 -5.64 24.23 6.00
C ILE A 295 -4.35 24.25 6.81
N LYS A 296 -4.42 24.85 7.98
CA LYS A 296 -3.42 24.69 9.03
C LYS A 296 -3.89 23.60 9.98
N ALA A 297 -3.41 22.40 9.79
CA ALA A 297 -3.72 21.27 10.64
C ALA A 297 -2.81 21.25 11.87
N THR A 298 -3.38 20.87 13.01
CA THR A 298 -2.63 20.67 14.26
C THR A 298 -2.73 19.23 14.69
N GLY A 299 -1.62 18.60 15.01
CA GLY A 299 -1.56 17.19 15.40
C GLY A 299 -0.21 16.79 15.97
N ASN A 300 -0.07 15.53 16.30
CA ASN A 300 1.16 14.99 16.85
C ASN A 300 2.30 14.94 15.80
N ASP A 301 3.53 14.82 16.28
CA ASP A 301 4.66 14.48 15.44
C ASP A 301 4.61 13.01 14.97
N LEU A 302 5.62 12.60 14.22
CA LEU A 302 5.75 11.24 13.69
C LEU A 302 5.72 10.15 14.77
N TYR A 303 6.05 10.48 16.01
CA TYR A 303 6.10 9.57 17.16
C TYR A 303 4.91 9.71 18.11
N GLY A 304 3.85 10.36 17.68
CA GLY A 304 2.64 10.57 18.50
C GLY A 304 2.80 11.60 19.61
N LYS A 305 3.82 12.48 19.54
CA LYS A 305 4.14 13.44 20.60
C LYS A 305 3.85 14.89 20.19
N GLY A 306 3.50 15.68 21.20
CA GLY A 306 3.33 17.13 21.04
C GLY A 306 2.03 17.53 20.33
N ASN A 307 1.98 18.82 19.96
CA ASN A 307 0.85 19.42 19.27
C ASN A 307 1.41 20.44 18.25
N TRP A 308 1.71 19.95 17.06
CA TRP A 308 2.43 20.71 16.03
C TRP A 308 1.49 21.13 14.91
N SER A 309 1.61 22.37 14.48
CA SER A 309 0.85 22.89 13.33
C SER A 309 1.64 22.74 12.03
N ARG A 310 0.96 22.27 10.99
CA ARG A 310 1.47 22.14 9.62
C ARG A 310 0.48 22.72 8.64
N LYS A 311 0.97 23.33 7.56
CA LYS A 311 0.14 23.73 6.44
C LYS A 311 0.01 22.55 5.48
N ILE A 312 -1.20 22.12 5.23
CA ILE A 312 -1.51 20.99 4.39
C ILE A 312 -2.55 21.31 3.32
N LEU A 313 -2.48 20.57 2.24
CA LEU A 313 -3.47 20.55 1.17
C LEU A 313 -4.37 19.34 1.39
N ILE A 314 -5.66 19.54 1.27
CA ILE A 314 -6.65 18.47 1.15
C ILE A 314 -6.82 18.20 -0.34
N LEU A 315 -6.62 16.95 -0.73
CA LEU A 315 -6.67 16.51 -2.12
C LEU A 315 -7.85 15.56 -2.34
N ALA A 316 -8.60 15.77 -3.40
CA ALA A 316 -9.41 14.71 -4.00
C ALA A 316 -8.48 13.87 -4.87
N ALA A 317 -7.92 12.80 -4.31
CA ALA A 317 -6.95 11.92 -4.96
C ALA A 317 -6.93 10.55 -4.29
N ASN A 318 -6.66 9.50 -5.06
CA ASN A 318 -6.55 8.13 -4.56
C ASN A 318 -5.07 7.74 -4.41
N LEU A 319 -4.44 8.19 -3.32
CA LEU A 319 -3.07 7.82 -2.99
C LEU A 319 -3.03 6.48 -2.27
N VAL A 320 -1.90 5.80 -2.39
CA VAL A 320 -1.64 4.51 -1.75
C VAL A 320 -0.24 4.49 -1.13
N PRO A 321 0.09 3.53 -0.25
CA PRO A 321 1.43 3.40 0.30
C PRO A 321 2.51 3.35 -0.77
N GLY A 322 3.60 4.09 -0.56
CA GLY A 322 4.66 4.30 -1.52
C GLY A 322 4.54 5.62 -2.30
N ASP A 323 3.34 6.24 -2.38
CA ASP A 323 3.19 7.58 -2.93
C ASP A 323 3.68 8.70 -1.96
N SER A 324 3.90 8.37 -0.69
CA SER A 324 4.44 9.26 0.34
C SER A 324 5.78 9.87 -0.09
N GLY A 325 5.91 11.19 -0.01
CA GLY A 325 7.08 11.95 -0.47
C GLY A 325 7.05 12.27 -1.97
N GLY A 326 6.01 11.85 -2.68
CA GLY A 326 5.81 12.14 -4.09
C GLY A 326 5.38 13.58 -4.35
N PRO A 327 5.81 14.19 -5.47
CA PRO A 327 5.43 15.54 -5.83
C PRO A 327 3.98 15.60 -6.33
N VAL A 328 3.24 16.56 -5.80
CA VAL A 328 1.95 17.03 -6.31
C VAL A 328 2.25 18.19 -7.24
N VAL A 329 2.05 18.04 -8.54
CA VAL A 329 2.47 19.03 -9.54
C VAL A 329 1.30 19.64 -10.31
N ALA A 330 1.43 20.92 -10.64
CA ALA A 330 0.58 21.61 -11.58
C ALA A 330 0.85 21.14 -13.02
N GLU A 331 0.01 21.54 -13.97
CA GLU A 331 0.21 21.31 -15.41
C GLU A 331 1.56 21.87 -15.92
N SER A 332 2.06 22.93 -15.31
CA SER A 332 3.38 23.51 -15.60
C SER A 332 4.57 22.67 -15.10
N GLY A 333 4.34 21.59 -14.33
CA GLY A 333 5.37 20.79 -13.69
C GLY A 333 5.93 21.37 -12.39
N GLN A 334 5.39 22.49 -11.91
CA GLN A 334 5.78 23.09 -10.63
C GLN A 334 5.18 22.30 -9.47
N VAL A 335 5.96 22.09 -8.41
CA VAL A 335 5.54 21.35 -7.21
C VAL A 335 4.67 22.23 -6.34
N LEU A 336 3.43 21.82 -6.12
CA LEU A 336 2.43 22.48 -5.29
C LEU A 336 2.34 21.86 -3.89
N GLY A 337 2.87 20.65 -3.71
CA GLY A 337 2.86 19.95 -2.43
C GLY A 337 3.67 18.67 -2.47
N LEU A 338 3.86 18.08 -1.29
CA LEU A 338 4.49 16.78 -1.08
C LEU A 338 3.45 15.85 -0.47
N SER A 339 3.05 14.80 -1.20
CA SER A 339 2.07 13.82 -0.69
C SER A 339 2.58 13.14 0.58
N PHE A 340 1.74 12.97 1.60
CA PHE A 340 2.21 12.38 2.86
C PHE A 340 1.21 11.48 3.57
N ALA A 341 -0.10 11.61 3.31
CA ALA A 341 -1.11 10.85 4.02
C ALA A 341 -2.41 10.68 3.21
N ILE A 342 -3.21 9.70 3.62
CA ILE A 342 -4.58 9.47 3.15
C ILE A 342 -5.55 9.61 4.32
N ASP A 343 -6.81 9.92 4.06
CA ASP A 343 -7.86 9.83 5.08
C ASP A 343 -8.41 8.40 5.11
N PRO A 344 -8.28 7.67 6.23
CA PRO A 344 -8.77 6.30 6.31
C PRO A 344 -10.31 6.20 6.37
N ARG A 345 -11.01 7.32 6.62
CA ARG A 345 -12.47 7.40 6.80
C ARG A 345 -13.20 7.93 5.58
N ILE A 346 -12.52 8.74 4.77
CA ILE A 346 -13.12 9.41 3.62
C ILE A 346 -12.41 8.95 2.35
N ALA A 347 -13.10 8.13 1.57
CA ALA A 347 -12.56 7.62 0.32
C ALA A 347 -12.14 8.74 -0.63
N ASN A 348 -11.07 8.53 -1.38
CA ASN A 348 -10.52 9.48 -2.34
C ASN A 348 -10.04 10.80 -1.71
N THR A 349 -9.82 10.83 -0.40
CA THR A 349 -9.27 12.00 0.29
C THR A 349 -7.84 11.71 0.73
N SER A 350 -6.94 12.58 0.32
CA SER A 350 -5.52 12.49 0.60
C SER A 350 -4.96 13.84 1.01
N TYR A 351 -3.76 13.85 1.56
CA TYR A 351 -3.14 15.05 2.10
C TYR A 351 -1.75 15.26 1.52
N ALA A 352 -1.39 16.52 1.28
CA ALA A 352 -0.03 16.92 0.92
C ALA A 352 0.45 18.06 1.80
N LEU A 353 1.74 18.07 2.11
CA LEU A 353 2.40 19.17 2.80
C LEU A 353 2.59 20.34 1.83
N GLU A 354 2.28 21.56 2.27
CA GLU A 354 2.54 22.74 1.46
C GLU A 354 4.06 22.95 1.21
N PRO A 355 4.44 23.61 0.08
CA PRO A 355 5.83 23.95 -0.20
C PRO A 355 6.50 24.80 0.88
N SER A 356 5.73 25.56 1.66
CA SER A 356 6.25 26.34 2.79
C SER A 356 6.85 25.48 3.88
N GLU A 357 6.27 24.29 4.17
CA GLU A 357 6.78 23.33 5.13
C GLU A 357 8.10 22.71 4.64
N VAL A 358 8.15 22.35 3.37
CA VAL A 358 9.38 21.83 2.73
C VAL A 358 10.50 22.87 2.78
N ARG A 359 10.21 24.12 2.40
CA ARG A 359 11.20 25.22 2.44
C ARG A 359 11.71 25.48 3.84
N ALA A 360 10.87 25.31 4.88
CA ALA A 360 11.30 25.46 6.26
C ALA A 360 12.37 24.42 6.65
N VAL A 361 12.22 23.17 6.23
CA VAL A 361 13.20 22.11 6.50
C VAL A 361 14.44 22.27 5.63
N LEU A 362 14.32 22.68 4.37
CA LEU A 362 15.47 22.94 3.49
C LEU A 362 16.44 23.99 4.06
N LYS A 363 15.94 24.95 4.85
CA LYS A 363 16.78 25.96 5.53
C LYS A 363 17.62 25.36 6.66
N THR A 364 17.28 24.20 7.18
CA THR A 364 18.01 23.51 8.25
C THR A 364 19.04 22.51 7.74
N VAL A 365 19.12 22.30 6.43
CA VAL A 365 20.03 21.35 5.81
C VAL A 365 21.49 21.75 6.06
N GLY A 366 22.20 20.90 6.80
CA GLY A 366 23.62 21.04 7.07
C GLY A 366 24.50 20.24 6.11
N VAL A 367 25.80 20.22 6.38
CA VAL A 367 26.79 19.42 5.61
C VAL A 367 26.82 17.98 6.10
N SER A 368 26.59 17.77 7.40
CA SER A 368 26.69 16.48 8.07
C SER A 368 25.41 15.65 7.94
N THR A 369 25.57 14.34 8.00
CA THR A 369 24.45 13.41 8.12
C THR A 369 23.78 13.53 9.48
N VAL A 370 22.48 13.28 9.52
CA VAL A 370 21.68 13.27 10.74
C VAL A 370 21.01 11.91 10.94
N GLY A 371 20.67 11.59 12.18
CA GLY A 371 19.93 10.36 12.48
C GLY A 371 18.47 10.44 12.02
N THR A 372 17.89 9.30 11.75
CA THR A 372 16.51 9.12 11.25
C THR A 372 15.50 8.78 12.37
N GLY A 373 15.89 9.00 13.62
CA GLY A 373 15.04 8.77 14.77
C GLY A 373 14.81 7.29 15.09
N LYS A 374 13.68 7.01 15.74
CA LYS A 374 13.31 5.65 16.16
C LYS A 374 12.48 4.96 15.08
N CYS A 375 12.38 3.64 15.19
CA CYS A 375 11.41 2.84 14.44
C CYS A 375 9.97 3.30 14.71
N LEU A 376 9.14 3.29 13.70
CA LEU A 376 7.70 3.48 13.83
C LEU A 376 7.04 2.16 14.25
N GLY A 377 6.03 2.22 15.12
CA GLY A 377 5.23 1.04 15.47
C GLY A 377 5.87 0.08 16.49
N LYS A 378 6.81 0.56 17.33
CA LYS A 378 7.27 -0.16 18.53
C LYS A 378 6.91 0.57 19.80
#